data_adad95f3afb262b19e512374cbe6a852
#
_entry.id   adad95f3afb262b19e512374cbe6a852
#
_cell.length_a   1.000
_cell.length_b   1.000
_cell.length_c   1.000
_cell.angle_alpha   90.00
_cell.angle_beta   90.00
_cell.angle_gamma   90.00
#
_symmetry.space_group_name_H-M   'P 1'
#
loop_
_entity.id
_entity.type
_entity.pdbx_description
1 polymer ?
#
loop_
_entity_poly.entity_id
_entity_poly.type
_entity_poly.pdbx_seq_one_letter_code
_entity_poly.pdbx_strand_id
1 'polypeptide(L)'
;MSQRRIVCGVDVHKQFFIAALLSQTGGSTVKRFQSDNSGLLEFRDWVIKEQCELVALESTGIYWYSLYSVLEDYINVVVANPYFIKNIPGRKTDVLDAQWIAQLAMNNLIKPSRIFPKEQREIRNLTRAREQLVNNRTMLKNRVHRVLESASIKLSSVISDIFGKSGLHIVRGILEGIDPDTIISTIPNEKIRDKESEIRNVIQNTLESSQILIMDQSLLLIESINRKIDELDKEIEARMIGRERDINLSLPL
;
A
#
# COMPACT_ATOMS: atom_id res chain seq x y z
N MET A 1 -47.94 3.00 -3.25
CA MET A 1 -47.30 3.13 -4.56
C MET A 1 -45.96 2.44 -4.47
N SER A 2 -45.71 1.40 -5.25
CA SER A 2 -44.39 0.73 -5.28
C SER A 2 -43.34 1.77 -5.70
N GLN A 3 -42.37 2.01 -4.83
CA GLN A 3 -41.28 2.95 -5.10
C GLN A 3 -40.51 2.41 -6.32
N ARG A 4 -40.32 3.25 -7.35
CA ARG A 4 -39.60 2.87 -8.57
C ARG A 4 -38.13 2.65 -8.20
N ARG A 5 -37.68 1.41 -8.25
CA ARG A 5 -36.26 1.11 -8.02
C ARG A 5 -35.42 1.67 -9.17
N ILE A 6 -34.46 2.55 -8.86
CA ILE A 6 -33.48 3.09 -9.79
C ILE A 6 -32.10 2.66 -9.34
N VAL A 7 -31.33 2.06 -10.23
CA VAL A 7 -29.95 1.66 -9.98
C VAL A 7 -29.01 2.25 -11.02
N CYS A 8 -27.76 2.47 -10.65
CA CYS A 8 -26.72 2.98 -11.53
C CYS A 8 -25.60 1.94 -11.65
N GLY A 9 -25.20 1.61 -12.88
CA GLY A 9 -23.97 0.89 -13.16
C GLY A 9 -22.91 1.85 -13.68
N VAL A 10 -21.68 1.67 -13.26
CA VAL A 10 -20.57 2.57 -13.64
C VAL A 10 -19.39 1.75 -14.14
N ASP A 11 -18.97 2.07 -15.37
CA ASP A 11 -17.71 1.60 -15.94
C ASP A 11 -16.64 2.69 -15.77
N VAL A 12 -15.54 2.34 -15.08
CA VAL A 12 -14.58 3.30 -14.55
C VAL A 12 -13.26 3.24 -15.32
N HIS A 13 -12.86 4.40 -15.91
CA HIS A 13 -11.57 4.58 -16.55
C HIS A 13 -10.70 5.63 -15.82
N LYS A 14 -9.45 5.76 -16.22
CA LYS A 14 -8.49 6.68 -15.62
C LYS A 14 -8.90 8.15 -15.74
N GLN A 15 -9.42 8.57 -16.90
CA GLN A 15 -9.71 9.97 -17.20
C GLN A 15 -11.19 10.30 -17.15
N PHE A 16 -12.05 9.31 -17.29
CA PHE A 16 -13.50 9.48 -17.31
C PHE A 16 -14.16 8.21 -16.79
N PHE A 17 -15.44 8.27 -16.58
CA PHE A 17 -16.29 7.10 -16.34
C PHE A 17 -17.63 7.27 -17.01
N ILE A 18 -18.26 6.14 -17.34
CA ILE A 18 -19.59 6.10 -17.94
C ILE A 18 -20.55 5.53 -16.90
N ALA A 19 -21.64 6.24 -16.67
CA ALA A 19 -22.67 5.85 -15.73
C ALA A 19 -24.01 5.65 -16.47
N ALA A 20 -24.64 4.52 -16.20
CA ALA A 20 -25.93 4.15 -16.75
C ALA A 20 -26.95 4.00 -15.61
N LEU A 21 -27.93 4.89 -15.55
CA LEU A 21 -29.12 4.73 -14.70
C LEU A 21 -30.12 3.82 -15.40
N LEU A 22 -30.63 2.86 -14.66
CA LEU A 22 -31.66 1.93 -15.09
C LEU A 22 -32.85 1.99 -14.13
N SER A 23 -34.04 2.23 -14.67
CA SER A 23 -35.27 2.17 -13.91
C SER A 23 -35.97 0.81 -14.09
N GLN A 24 -36.56 0.29 -13.04
CA GLN A 24 -37.34 -0.95 -13.08
C GLN A 24 -38.47 -0.91 -14.13
N THR A 25 -38.94 0.27 -14.53
CA THR A 25 -39.96 0.45 -15.59
C THR A 25 -39.38 0.47 -17.01
N GLY A 26 -38.07 0.23 -17.20
CA GLY A 26 -37.44 0.08 -18.50
C GLY A 26 -36.76 1.31 -19.09
N GLY A 27 -36.73 2.44 -18.37
CA GLY A 27 -35.98 3.64 -18.80
C GLY A 27 -34.50 3.50 -18.51
N SER A 28 -33.63 3.86 -19.46
CA SER A 28 -32.18 3.93 -19.26
C SER A 28 -31.67 5.32 -19.68
N THR A 29 -30.84 5.93 -18.83
CA THR A 29 -30.13 7.18 -19.12
C THR A 29 -28.65 6.97 -18.93
N VAL A 30 -27.84 7.30 -19.94
CA VAL A 30 -26.40 7.15 -19.90
C VAL A 30 -25.73 8.52 -19.94
N LYS A 31 -24.75 8.73 -19.07
CA LYS A 31 -23.92 9.94 -19.05
C LYS A 31 -22.46 9.59 -18.90
N ARG A 32 -21.61 10.44 -19.46
CA ARG A 32 -20.15 10.40 -19.27
C ARG A 32 -19.72 11.54 -18.36
N PHE A 33 -18.85 11.25 -17.42
CA PHE A 33 -18.30 12.21 -16.47
C PHE A 33 -16.76 12.16 -16.52
N GLN A 34 -16.10 13.27 -16.17
CA GLN A 34 -14.65 13.29 -15.99
C GLN A 34 -14.29 12.68 -14.63
N SER A 35 -13.10 12.02 -14.56
CA SER A 35 -12.59 11.43 -13.31
C SER A 35 -11.83 12.44 -12.44
N ASP A 36 -12.15 13.74 -12.56
CA ASP A 36 -11.67 14.81 -11.71
C ASP A 36 -12.68 15.14 -10.60
N ASN A 37 -12.31 16.03 -9.69
CA ASN A 37 -13.16 16.41 -8.57
C ASN A 37 -14.52 16.98 -9.00
N SER A 38 -14.54 17.77 -10.07
CA SER A 38 -15.78 18.39 -10.59
C SER A 38 -16.73 17.32 -11.14
N GLY A 39 -16.21 16.38 -11.95
CA GLY A 39 -17.03 15.31 -12.52
C GLY A 39 -17.52 14.32 -11.47
N LEU A 40 -16.73 14.06 -10.42
CA LEU A 40 -17.14 13.21 -9.29
C LEU A 40 -18.32 13.86 -8.52
N LEU A 41 -18.26 15.16 -8.24
CA LEU A 41 -19.32 15.88 -7.56
C LEU A 41 -20.58 16.00 -8.44
N GLU A 42 -20.42 16.29 -9.74
CA GLU A 42 -21.52 16.31 -10.71
C GLU A 42 -22.25 14.95 -10.76
N PHE A 43 -21.48 13.87 -10.78
CA PHE A 43 -22.03 12.51 -10.76
C PHE A 43 -22.80 12.22 -9.47
N ARG A 44 -22.24 12.55 -8.31
CA ARG A 44 -22.92 12.39 -7.02
C ARG A 44 -24.27 13.14 -7.02
N ASP A 45 -24.25 14.40 -7.41
CA ASP A 45 -25.45 15.24 -7.39
C ASP A 45 -26.49 14.74 -8.40
N TRP A 46 -26.04 14.22 -9.54
CA TRP A 46 -26.92 13.62 -10.53
C TRP A 46 -27.62 12.36 -9.99
N VAL A 47 -26.89 11.39 -9.41
CA VAL A 47 -27.51 10.17 -8.90
C VAL A 47 -28.43 10.42 -7.70
N ILE A 48 -28.12 11.44 -6.87
CA ILE A 48 -29.01 11.88 -5.78
C ILE A 48 -30.30 12.49 -6.36
N LYS A 49 -30.20 13.42 -7.34
CA LYS A 49 -31.34 14.05 -7.99
C LYS A 49 -32.27 13.05 -8.64
N GLU A 50 -31.71 12.02 -9.27
CA GLU A 50 -32.49 10.95 -9.92
C GLU A 50 -33.00 9.89 -8.92
N GLN A 51 -32.82 10.11 -7.61
CA GLN A 51 -33.24 9.19 -6.54
C GLN A 51 -32.71 7.75 -6.73
N CYS A 52 -31.43 7.64 -7.13
CA CYS A 52 -30.77 6.35 -7.29
C CYS A 52 -30.61 5.67 -5.93
N GLU A 53 -31.05 4.41 -5.81
CA GLU A 53 -30.97 3.63 -4.55
C GLU A 53 -29.65 2.89 -4.41
N LEU A 54 -29.04 2.53 -5.52
CA LEU A 54 -27.82 1.70 -5.55
C LEU A 54 -26.92 2.10 -6.71
N VAL A 55 -25.67 2.35 -6.43
CA VAL A 55 -24.62 2.51 -7.45
C VAL A 55 -23.72 1.28 -7.42
N ALA A 56 -23.56 0.61 -8.57
CA ALA A 56 -22.67 -0.51 -8.75
C ALA A 56 -21.43 -0.11 -9.56
N LEU A 57 -20.24 -0.37 -9.03
CA LEU A 57 -18.94 -0.06 -9.63
C LEU A 57 -18.16 -1.34 -9.88
N GLU A 58 -17.38 -1.40 -10.97
CA GLU A 58 -16.35 -2.41 -11.13
C GLU A 58 -15.06 -1.99 -10.40
N SER A 59 -14.43 -2.90 -9.63
CA SER A 59 -13.19 -2.63 -8.89
C SER A 59 -11.94 -2.69 -9.78
N THR A 60 -11.95 -2.02 -10.94
CA THR A 60 -10.79 -1.96 -11.83
C THR A 60 -9.73 -0.99 -11.29
N GLY A 61 -8.54 -1.51 -11.00
CA GLY A 61 -7.41 -0.74 -10.47
C GLY A 61 -7.74 0.02 -9.18
N ILE A 62 -7.37 1.30 -9.11
CA ILE A 62 -7.61 2.18 -7.96
C ILE A 62 -8.72 3.22 -8.23
N TYR A 63 -9.21 3.30 -9.47
CA TYR A 63 -10.06 4.41 -9.94
C TYR A 63 -11.46 4.40 -9.32
N TRP A 64 -11.97 3.23 -8.95
CA TRP A 64 -13.26 3.09 -8.25
C TRP A 64 -13.28 3.76 -6.87
N TYR A 65 -12.11 3.95 -6.24
CA TYR A 65 -12.02 4.41 -4.86
C TYR A 65 -12.52 5.85 -4.68
N SER A 66 -12.18 6.75 -5.60
CA SER A 66 -12.65 8.15 -5.57
C SER A 66 -14.16 8.23 -5.73
N LEU A 67 -14.73 7.43 -6.65
CA LEU A 67 -16.18 7.31 -6.83
C LEU A 67 -16.87 6.78 -5.58
N TYR A 68 -16.32 5.72 -5.00
CA TYR A 68 -16.85 5.16 -3.76
C TYR A 68 -16.85 6.21 -2.64
N SER A 69 -15.75 6.93 -2.47
CA SER A 69 -15.58 7.89 -1.37
C SER A 69 -16.52 9.11 -1.45
N VAL A 70 -16.90 9.55 -2.65
CA VAL A 70 -17.85 10.67 -2.78
C VAL A 70 -19.30 10.25 -2.63
N LEU A 71 -19.59 8.94 -2.69
CA LEU A 71 -20.93 8.39 -2.65
C LEU A 71 -21.29 7.70 -1.33
N GLU A 72 -20.30 7.13 -0.63
CA GLU A 72 -20.53 6.19 0.50
C GLU A 72 -21.42 6.75 1.63
N ASP A 73 -21.42 8.08 1.82
CA ASP A 73 -22.23 8.74 2.85
C ASP A 73 -23.66 9.11 2.36
N TYR A 74 -23.95 8.96 1.07
CA TYR A 74 -25.19 9.42 0.45
C TYR A 74 -26.04 8.32 -0.16
N ILE A 75 -25.41 7.30 -0.72
CA ILE A 75 -26.07 6.27 -1.52
C ILE A 75 -25.44 4.91 -1.19
N ASN A 76 -26.22 3.85 -1.28
CA ASN A 76 -25.67 2.51 -1.19
C ASN A 76 -24.79 2.21 -2.41
N VAL A 77 -23.52 1.84 -2.16
CA VAL A 77 -22.54 1.55 -3.20
C VAL A 77 -22.09 0.11 -3.12
N VAL A 78 -22.21 -0.61 -4.22
CA VAL A 78 -21.68 -1.97 -4.37
C VAL A 78 -20.49 -1.95 -5.32
N VAL A 79 -19.35 -2.41 -4.81
CA VAL A 79 -18.14 -2.59 -5.62
C VAL A 79 -18.03 -4.06 -5.99
N ALA A 80 -18.05 -4.35 -7.28
CA ALA A 80 -18.03 -5.69 -7.83
C ALA A 80 -16.62 -6.11 -8.25
N ASN A 81 -16.28 -7.37 -8.02
CA ASN A 81 -15.03 -7.93 -8.53
C ASN A 81 -15.13 -8.15 -10.06
N PRO A 82 -14.19 -7.61 -10.86
CA PRO A 82 -14.17 -7.77 -12.33
C PRO A 82 -14.28 -9.23 -12.80
N TYR A 83 -13.68 -10.14 -12.06
CA TYR A 83 -13.73 -11.58 -12.39
C TYR A 83 -15.15 -12.12 -12.48
N PHE A 84 -16.05 -11.70 -11.58
CA PHE A 84 -17.44 -12.15 -11.59
C PHE A 84 -18.26 -11.48 -12.68
N ILE A 85 -17.99 -10.21 -13.00
CA ILE A 85 -18.70 -9.48 -14.07
C ILE A 85 -18.30 -10.01 -15.44
N LYS A 86 -17.02 -10.30 -15.70
CA LYS A 86 -16.48 -10.75 -16.99
C LYS A 86 -16.91 -12.17 -17.38
N ASN A 87 -17.22 -13.00 -16.40
CA ASN A 87 -17.63 -14.39 -16.65
C ASN A 87 -19.12 -14.53 -17.01
N ILE A 88 -19.87 -13.44 -17.01
CA ILE A 88 -21.26 -13.44 -17.48
C ILE A 88 -21.25 -13.05 -18.98
N PRO A 89 -21.79 -13.87 -19.90
CA PRO A 89 -21.76 -13.58 -21.34
C PRO A 89 -22.44 -12.27 -21.68
N GLY A 90 -21.79 -11.38 -22.42
CA GLY A 90 -22.32 -10.09 -22.86
C GLY A 90 -21.42 -9.40 -23.89
N ARG A 91 -21.91 -8.34 -24.54
CA ARG A 91 -21.20 -7.56 -25.57
C ARG A 91 -20.34 -6.45 -24.93
N LYS A 92 -19.20 -6.14 -25.54
CA LYS A 92 -18.19 -5.19 -25.02
C LYS A 92 -18.22 -3.84 -25.73
N THR A 93 -18.75 -2.82 -25.06
CA THR A 93 -18.41 -1.38 -25.25
C THR A 93 -18.62 -0.69 -23.92
N ASP A 94 -17.90 0.40 -23.62
CA ASP A 94 -17.94 1.09 -22.33
C ASP A 94 -19.38 1.49 -21.92
N VAL A 95 -20.21 1.90 -22.87
CA VAL A 95 -21.63 2.21 -22.65
C VAL A 95 -22.43 0.96 -22.32
N LEU A 96 -22.19 -0.13 -23.04
CA LEU A 96 -22.85 -1.41 -22.79
C LEU A 96 -22.35 -2.03 -21.49
N ASP A 97 -21.09 -1.79 -21.12
CA ASP A 97 -20.53 -2.28 -19.87
C ASP A 97 -21.19 -1.59 -18.68
N ALA A 98 -21.36 -0.26 -18.70
CA ALA A 98 -22.09 0.45 -17.64
C ALA A 98 -23.58 0.03 -17.54
N GLN A 99 -24.26 -0.13 -18.69
CA GLN A 99 -25.64 -0.63 -18.72
C GLN A 99 -25.73 -2.08 -18.22
N TRP A 100 -24.76 -2.91 -18.57
CA TRP A 100 -24.69 -4.29 -18.10
C TRP A 100 -24.51 -4.37 -16.59
N ILE A 101 -23.60 -3.56 -16.01
CA ILE A 101 -23.42 -3.46 -14.57
C ILE A 101 -24.73 -3.04 -13.90
N ALA A 102 -25.45 -2.06 -14.48
CA ALA A 102 -26.76 -1.64 -13.97
C ALA A 102 -27.79 -2.77 -14.01
N GLN A 103 -27.85 -3.54 -15.09
CA GLN A 103 -28.75 -4.70 -15.20
C GLN A 103 -28.43 -5.79 -14.17
N LEU A 104 -27.15 -6.11 -13.96
CA LEU A 104 -26.74 -7.05 -12.95
C LEU A 104 -27.10 -6.57 -11.53
N ALA A 105 -26.91 -5.27 -11.25
CA ALA A 105 -27.30 -4.65 -9.99
C ALA A 105 -28.81 -4.69 -9.77
N MET A 106 -29.61 -4.36 -10.79
CA MET A 106 -31.07 -4.39 -10.76
C MET A 106 -31.60 -5.79 -10.38
N ASN A 107 -30.94 -6.83 -10.92
CA ASN A 107 -31.33 -8.24 -10.69
C ASN A 107 -30.65 -8.86 -9.47
N ASN A 108 -29.90 -8.10 -8.63
CA ASN A 108 -29.14 -8.57 -7.48
C ASN A 108 -28.12 -9.68 -7.82
N LEU A 109 -27.56 -9.66 -9.03
CA LEU A 109 -26.60 -10.64 -9.51
C LEU A 109 -25.14 -10.28 -9.20
N ILE A 110 -24.90 -9.08 -8.66
CA ILE A 110 -23.55 -8.63 -8.28
C ILE A 110 -23.22 -9.18 -6.89
N LYS A 111 -22.15 -9.99 -6.82
CA LYS A 111 -21.55 -10.36 -5.56
C LYS A 111 -20.69 -9.18 -5.06
N PRO A 112 -21.05 -8.52 -3.95
CA PRO A 112 -20.30 -7.36 -3.47
C PRO A 112 -18.91 -7.76 -2.97
N SER A 113 -17.92 -6.95 -3.29
CA SER A 113 -16.62 -6.96 -2.61
C SER A 113 -16.78 -6.38 -1.21
N ARG A 114 -16.07 -6.94 -0.23
CA ARG A 114 -16.07 -6.38 1.12
C ARG A 114 -15.24 -5.10 1.13
N ILE A 115 -15.89 -3.97 1.32
CA ILE A 115 -15.24 -2.68 1.54
C ILE A 115 -15.22 -2.39 3.04
N PHE A 116 -14.04 -2.15 3.58
CA PHE A 116 -13.88 -1.80 4.98
C PHE A 116 -14.35 -0.36 5.24
N PRO A 117 -14.84 -0.03 6.45
CA PRO A 117 -15.11 1.34 6.87
C PRO A 117 -13.91 2.27 6.61
N LYS A 118 -14.17 3.55 6.38
CA LYS A 118 -13.16 4.56 6.00
C LYS A 118 -11.92 4.52 6.88
N GLU A 119 -12.13 4.52 8.18
CA GLU A 119 -11.03 4.51 9.15
C GLU A 119 -10.17 3.22 9.09
N GLN A 120 -10.79 2.06 8.87
CA GLN A 120 -10.06 0.80 8.69
C GLN A 120 -9.27 0.80 7.38
N ARG A 121 -9.82 1.43 6.33
CA ARG A 121 -9.10 1.61 5.06
C ARG A 121 -7.87 2.49 5.24
N GLU A 122 -7.96 3.55 6.04
CA GLU A 122 -6.82 4.43 6.34
C GLU A 122 -5.71 3.70 7.08
N ILE A 123 -6.05 2.96 8.15
CA ILE A 123 -5.06 2.14 8.88
C ILE A 123 -4.42 1.10 7.94
N ARG A 124 -5.20 0.44 7.09
CA ARG A 124 -4.69 -0.52 6.11
C ARG A 124 -3.73 0.13 5.12
N ASN A 125 -4.00 1.34 4.66
CA ASN A 125 -3.10 2.08 3.77
C ASN A 125 -1.77 2.43 4.46
N LEU A 126 -1.81 2.88 5.71
CA LEU A 126 -0.61 3.14 6.51
C LEU A 126 0.22 1.86 6.73
N THR A 127 -0.45 0.75 7.08
CA THR A 127 0.22 -0.54 7.30
C THR A 127 0.90 -1.05 6.02
N ARG A 128 0.25 -0.90 4.86
CA ARG A 128 0.85 -1.27 3.57
C ARG A 128 2.03 -0.37 3.19
N ALA A 129 1.92 0.93 3.43
CA ALA A 129 3.04 1.86 3.22
C ALA A 129 4.23 1.49 4.10
N ARG A 130 3.98 1.16 5.37
CA ARG A 130 5.00 0.65 6.30
C ARG A 130 5.67 -0.63 5.80
N GLU A 131 4.88 -1.60 5.34
CA GLU A 131 5.40 -2.85 4.78
C GLU A 131 6.31 -2.60 3.58
N GLN A 132 5.93 -1.69 2.66
CA GLN A 132 6.77 -1.30 1.52
C GLN A 132 8.10 -0.69 1.98
N LEU A 133 8.09 0.17 3.03
CA LEU A 133 9.31 0.73 3.59
C LEU A 133 10.21 -0.35 4.21
N VAL A 134 9.65 -1.32 4.93
CA VAL A 134 10.39 -2.46 5.48
C VAL A 134 11.04 -3.29 4.36
N ASN A 135 10.33 -3.54 3.27
CA ASN A 135 10.86 -4.26 2.11
C ASN A 135 12.00 -3.48 1.44
N ASN A 136 11.84 -2.16 1.25
CA ASN A 136 12.88 -1.29 0.71
C ASN A 136 14.13 -1.28 1.61
N ARG A 137 13.95 -1.20 2.93
CA ARG A 137 15.03 -1.30 3.90
C ARG A 137 15.80 -2.61 3.77
N THR A 138 15.07 -3.72 3.62
CA THR A 138 15.67 -5.05 3.47
C THR A 138 16.51 -5.13 2.17
N MET A 139 16.02 -4.57 1.07
CA MET A 139 16.79 -4.49 -0.17
C MET A 139 18.11 -3.70 0.00
N LEU A 140 18.06 -2.59 0.73
CA LEU A 140 19.26 -1.77 1.01
C LEU A 140 20.23 -2.50 1.94
N LYS A 141 19.75 -3.18 2.98
CA LYS A 141 20.57 -4.03 3.85
C LYS A 141 21.29 -5.12 3.05
N ASN A 142 20.57 -5.79 2.16
CA ASN A 142 21.15 -6.80 1.28
C ASN A 142 22.19 -6.20 0.31
N ARG A 143 22.02 -4.94 -0.09
CA ARG A 143 23.03 -4.21 -0.90
C ARG A 143 24.31 -4.00 -0.09
N VAL A 144 24.21 -3.54 1.15
CA VAL A 144 25.39 -3.37 2.04
C VAL A 144 26.12 -4.70 2.24
N HIS A 145 25.39 -5.78 2.51
CA HIS A 145 25.98 -7.12 2.60
C HIS A 145 26.78 -7.48 1.33
N ARG A 146 26.17 -7.29 0.15
CA ARG A 146 26.86 -7.60 -1.12
C ARG A 146 28.11 -6.76 -1.35
N VAL A 147 28.09 -5.48 -0.97
CA VAL A 147 29.28 -4.62 -1.06
C VAL A 147 30.40 -5.15 -0.17
N LEU A 148 30.10 -5.47 1.08
CA LEU A 148 31.08 -6.04 1.99
C LEU A 148 31.65 -7.38 1.48
N GLU A 149 30.77 -8.28 1.01
CA GLU A 149 31.19 -9.56 0.44
C GLU A 149 32.08 -9.38 -0.82
N SER A 150 31.73 -8.45 -1.70
CA SER A 150 32.54 -8.16 -2.90
C SER A 150 33.93 -7.60 -2.57
N ALA A 151 34.08 -6.96 -1.43
CA ALA A 151 35.36 -6.51 -0.89
C ALA A 151 36.07 -7.59 -0.07
N SER A 152 35.53 -8.82 -0.01
CA SER A 152 35.99 -9.92 0.85
C SER A 152 35.95 -9.59 2.35
N ILE A 153 35.06 -8.71 2.78
CA ILE A 153 34.82 -8.33 4.18
C ILE A 153 33.62 -9.15 4.69
N LYS A 154 33.90 -10.34 5.24
CA LYS A 154 32.87 -11.29 5.69
C LYS A 154 32.37 -10.99 7.11
N LEU A 155 31.98 -9.75 7.38
CA LEU A 155 31.59 -9.30 8.72
C LEU A 155 30.43 -10.11 9.31
N SER A 156 29.48 -10.55 8.48
CA SER A 156 28.33 -11.37 8.88
C SER A 156 28.67 -12.76 9.38
N SER A 157 29.89 -13.27 9.13
CA SER A 157 30.38 -14.56 9.69
C SER A 157 30.80 -14.45 11.18
N VAL A 158 31.10 -13.23 11.64
CA VAL A 158 31.57 -12.97 13.01
C VAL A 158 30.48 -12.29 13.84
N ILE A 159 29.70 -11.39 13.22
CA ILE A 159 28.66 -10.58 13.87
C ILE A 159 27.32 -10.92 13.27
N SER A 160 26.38 -11.40 14.10
CA SER A 160 25.04 -11.82 13.66
C SER A 160 24.17 -10.67 13.11
N ASP A 161 24.33 -9.45 13.64
CA ASP A 161 23.61 -8.26 13.16
C ASP A 161 24.60 -7.11 12.89
N ILE A 162 24.95 -6.94 11.61
CA ILE A 162 25.84 -5.86 11.17
C ILE A 162 25.12 -4.48 11.15
N PHE A 163 23.80 -4.45 11.31
CA PHE A 163 23.00 -3.22 11.38
C PHE A 163 22.61 -2.85 12.81
N GLY A 164 23.00 -3.65 13.80
CA GLY A 164 22.94 -3.33 15.20
C GLY A 164 24.02 -2.32 15.61
N LYS A 165 23.96 -1.82 16.84
CA LYS A 165 24.83 -0.74 17.34
C LYS A 165 26.33 -1.00 17.10
N SER A 166 26.83 -2.18 17.44
CA SER A 166 28.26 -2.53 17.24
C SER A 166 28.59 -2.85 15.79
N GLY A 167 27.68 -3.50 15.06
CA GLY A 167 27.86 -3.78 13.64
C GLY A 167 27.95 -2.51 12.81
N LEU A 168 27.03 -1.54 13.03
CA LEU A 168 27.09 -0.23 12.36
C LEU A 168 28.33 0.57 12.75
N HIS A 169 28.82 0.46 13.99
CA HIS A 169 30.08 1.08 14.40
C HIS A 169 31.24 0.58 13.52
N ILE A 170 31.35 -0.74 13.35
CA ILE A 170 32.41 -1.34 12.51
C ILE A 170 32.22 -0.95 11.04
N VAL A 171 30.99 -1.05 10.51
CA VAL A 171 30.71 -0.73 9.11
C VAL A 171 31.04 0.74 8.80
N ARG A 172 30.75 1.67 9.70
CA ARG A 172 31.11 3.09 9.55
C ARG A 172 32.61 3.29 9.65
N GLY A 173 33.29 2.64 10.59
CA GLY A 173 34.76 2.70 10.68
C GLY A 173 35.45 2.23 9.40
N ILE A 174 34.95 1.16 8.76
CA ILE A 174 35.45 0.68 7.48
C ILE A 174 35.21 1.74 6.38
N LEU A 175 34.02 2.36 6.33
CA LEU A 175 33.69 3.42 5.38
C LEU A 175 34.60 4.63 5.51
N GLU A 176 34.90 5.04 6.73
CA GLU A 176 35.72 6.20 7.05
C GLU A 176 37.23 5.89 6.91
N GLY A 177 37.59 4.64 6.61
CA GLY A 177 38.98 4.21 6.47
C GLY A 177 39.75 4.23 7.81
N ILE A 178 39.00 4.09 8.94
CA ILE A 178 39.62 4.03 10.26
C ILE A 178 40.41 2.72 10.38
N ASP A 179 41.53 2.80 11.03
CA ASP A 179 42.42 1.66 11.32
C ASP A 179 41.66 0.56 12.10
N PRO A 180 41.84 -0.74 11.74
CA PRO A 180 41.11 -1.84 12.35
C PRO A 180 41.25 -1.91 13.88
N ASP A 181 42.42 -1.59 14.45
CA ASP A 181 42.67 -1.62 15.89
C ASP A 181 41.84 -0.54 16.62
N THR A 182 41.77 0.62 16.03
CA THR A 182 40.95 1.72 16.51
C THR A 182 39.47 1.35 16.47
N ILE A 183 38.98 0.80 15.36
CA ILE A 183 37.59 0.33 15.24
C ILE A 183 37.27 -0.68 16.35
N ILE A 184 38.10 -1.70 16.54
CA ILE A 184 37.88 -2.78 17.50
C ILE A 184 37.88 -2.26 18.94
N SER A 185 38.87 -1.44 19.30
CA SER A 185 39.00 -0.90 20.67
C SER A 185 37.81 -0.04 21.12
N THR A 186 37.08 0.57 20.13
CA THR A 186 35.94 1.45 20.36
C THR A 186 34.56 0.78 20.16
N ILE A 187 34.52 -0.55 19.93
CA ILE A 187 33.27 -1.31 19.85
C ILE A 187 32.46 -1.17 21.14
N PRO A 188 31.18 -0.73 21.07
CA PRO A 188 30.38 -0.47 22.27
C PRO A 188 30.10 -1.69 23.15
N ASN A 189 29.98 -2.88 22.55
CA ASN A 189 29.61 -4.13 23.22
C ASN A 189 30.87 -4.97 23.49
N GLU A 190 31.18 -5.21 24.78
CA GLU A 190 32.32 -5.97 25.23
C GLU A 190 32.37 -7.40 24.67
N LYS A 191 31.23 -8.12 24.67
CA LYS A 191 31.14 -9.49 24.13
C LYS A 191 31.46 -9.57 22.64
N ILE A 192 31.27 -8.48 21.90
CA ILE A 192 31.64 -8.39 20.48
C ILE A 192 33.12 -8.02 20.38
N ARG A 193 33.59 -7.15 21.25
CA ARG A 193 35.00 -6.78 21.34
C ARG A 193 35.90 -7.99 21.69
N ASP A 194 35.43 -8.94 22.52
CA ASP A 194 36.15 -10.19 22.85
C ASP A 194 36.46 -11.06 21.61
N LYS A 195 35.77 -10.82 20.48
CA LYS A 195 36.05 -11.45 19.18
C LYS A 195 37.07 -10.68 18.34
N GLU A 196 37.97 -9.95 18.98
CA GLU A 196 38.94 -9.05 18.33
C GLU A 196 39.68 -9.74 17.17
N SER A 197 40.24 -10.91 17.39
CA SER A 197 41.06 -11.64 16.39
C SER A 197 40.21 -12.02 15.15
N GLU A 198 38.96 -12.43 15.35
CA GLU A 198 38.05 -12.79 14.27
C GLU A 198 37.63 -11.54 13.48
N ILE A 199 37.30 -10.45 14.18
CA ILE A 199 36.92 -9.18 13.56
C ILE A 199 38.06 -8.60 12.76
N ARG A 200 39.29 -8.59 13.36
CA ARG A 200 40.50 -8.11 12.71
C ARG A 200 40.75 -8.83 11.38
N ASN A 201 40.60 -10.15 11.36
CA ASN A 201 40.81 -10.94 10.14
C ASN A 201 39.82 -10.59 9.02
N VAL A 202 38.59 -10.27 9.34
CA VAL A 202 37.54 -10.00 8.30
C VAL A 202 37.48 -8.55 7.83
N ILE A 203 38.08 -7.59 8.58
CA ILE A 203 38.04 -6.15 8.22
C ILE A 203 39.41 -5.63 7.71
N GLN A 204 40.35 -6.50 7.33
CA GLN A 204 41.65 -6.10 6.81
C GLN A 204 41.60 -5.47 5.41
N ASN A 205 40.59 -5.82 4.64
CA ASN A 205 40.44 -5.32 3.29
C ASN A 205 39.84 -3.93 3.28
N THR A 206 40.20 -3.15 2.25
CA THR A 206 39.68 -1.81 2.02
C THR A 206 38.60 -1.82 0.94
N LEU A 207 37.69 -0.86 1.01
CA LEU A 207 36.67 -0.64 0.00
C LEU A 207 37.22 0.21 -1.14
N GLU A 208 36.80 -0.08 -2.36
CA GLU A 208 36.99 0.80 -3.50
C GLU A 208 36.11 2.04 -3.40
N SER A 209 36.47 3.14 -4.08
CA SER A 209 35.71 4.39 -4.04
C SER A 209 34.24 4.23 -4.42
N SER A 210 33.93 3.37 -5.40
CA SER A 210 32.57 3.05 -5.81
C SER A 210 31.79 2.30 -4.73
N GLN A 211 32.45 1.38 -4.04
CA GLN A 211 31.87 0.60 -2.94
C GLN A 211 31.57 1.49 -1.73
N ILE A 212 32.49 2.40 -1.39
CA ILE A 212 32.29 3.41 -0.35
C ILE A 212 31.04 4.22 -0.63
N LEU A 213 30.93 4.79 -1.85
CA LEU A 213 29.78 5.62 -2.22
C LEU A 213 28.47 4.84 -2.18
N ILE A 214 28.43 3.62 -2.72
CA ILE A 214 27.21 2.78 -2.72
C ILE A 214 26.79 2.42 -1.29
N MET A 215 27.75 2.11 -0.43
CA MET A 215 27.50 1.70 0.95
C MET A 215 27.02 2.88 1.80
N ASP A 216 27.67 4.05 1.68
CA ASP A 216 27.30 5.28 2.37
C ASP A 216 25.85 5.70 2.01
N GLN A 217 25.56 5.79 0.70
CA GLN A 217 24.20 6.11 0.24
C GLN A 217 23.16 5.08 0.76
N SER A 218 23.52 3.80 0.81
CA SER A 218 22.61 2.76 1.32
C SER A 218 22.35 2.92 2.80
N LEU A 219 23.35 3.24 3.61
CA LEU A 219 23.20 3.47 5.05
C LEU A 219 22.36 4.72 5.36
N LEU A 220 22.60 5.84 4.65
CA LEU A 220 21.79 7.05 4.77
C LEU A 220 20.31 6.81 4.46
N LEU A 221 20.04 6.04 3.39
CA LEU A 221 18.67 5.67 3.05
C LEU A 221 18.04 4.75 4.09
N ILE A 222 18.78 3.77 4.64
CA ILE A 222 18.30 2.90 5.73
C ILE A 222 17.90 3.73 6.95
N GLU A 223 18.70 4.70 7.35
CA GLU A 223 18.41 5.59 8.47
C GLU A 223 17.16 6.44 8.22
N SER A 224 17.05 6.99 7.01
CA SER A 224 15.85 7.75 6.60
C SER A 224 14.60 6.87 6.63
N ILE A 225 14.67 5.65 6.10
CA ILE A 225 13.56 4.70 6.10
C ILE A 225 13.17 4.31 7.53
N ASN A 226 14.13 4.07 8.42
CA ASN A 226 13.84 3.75 9.82
C ASN A 226 13.00 4.87 10.48
N ARG A 227 13.41 6.13 10.31
CA ARG A 227 12.64 7.28 10.84
C ARG A 227 11.21 7.31 10.29
N LYS A 228 11.04 7.02 8.98
CA LYS A 228 9.71 7.00 8.36
C LYS A 228 8.85 5.82 8.84
N ILE A 229 9.45 4.68 9.11
CA ILE A 229 8.76 3.54 9.74
C ILE A 229 8.29 3.94 11.14
N ASP A 230 9.14 4.56 11.96
CA ASP A 230 8.79 5.00 13.32
C ASP A 230 7.65 6.05 13.31
N GLU A 231 7.64 6.96 12.31
CA GLU A 231 6.55 7.92 12.12
C GLU A 231 5.23 7.21 11.80
N LEU A 232 5.25 6.22 10.89
CA LEU A 232 4.06 5.43 10.53
C LEU A 232 3.58 4.57 11.70
N ASP A 233 4.48 3.98 12.47
CA ASP A 233 4.13 3.17 13.65
C ASP A 233 3.38 4.00 14.68
N LYS A 234 3.87 5.21 14.99
CA LYS A 234 3.18 6.14 15.89
C LYS A 234 1.79 6.53 15.40
N GLU A 235 1.65 6.79 14.10
CA GLU A 235 0.36 7.16 13.51
C GLU A 235 -0.63 5.97 13.52
N ILE A 236 -0.15 4.75 13.22
CA ILE A 236 -0.96 3.54 13.30
C ILE A 236 -1.42 3.29 14.75
N GLU A 237 -0.51 3.37 15.72
CA GLU A 237 -0.82 3.23 17.15
C GLU A 237 -1.86 4.26 17.61
N ALA A 238 -1.68 5.52 17.25
CA ALA A 238 -2.62 6.59 17.62
C ALA A 238 -4.04 6.32 17.09
N ARG A 239 -4.16 5.77 15.87
CA ARG A 239 -5.45 5.42 15.27
C ARG A 239 -6.05 4.11 15.82
N MET A 240 -5.25 3.26 16.44
CA MET A 240 -5.70 2.02 17.07
C MET A 240 -6.12 2.21 18.55
N ILE A 241 -5.66 3.26 19.21
CA ILE A 241 -6.04 3.58 20.59
C ILE A 241 -7.56 3.79 20.66
N GLY A 242 -8.24 3.00 21.49
CA GLY A 242 -9.70 3.04 21.67
C GLY A 242 -10.48 1.97 20.89
N ARG A 243 -9.82 1.18 20.03
CA ARG A 243 -10.47 0.16 19.17
C ARG A 243 -10.30 -1.27 19.60
N GLU A 244 -9.62 -1.56 20.68
CA GLU A 244 -9.48 -2.93 21.22
C GLU A 244 -10.84 -3.62 21.43
N ARG A 245 -11.90 -2.84 21.67
CA ARG A 245 -13.27 -3.36 21.82
C ARG A 245 -13.92 -3.77 20.49
N ASP A 246 -13.60 -3.08 19.38
CA ASP A 246 -14.23 -3.32 18.08
C ASP A 246 -13.58 -4.50 17.33
N ILE A 247 -12.31 -4.80 17.62
CA ILE A 247 -11.58 -5.90 16.99
C ILE A 247 -12.09 -7.27 17.48
N ASN A 248 -12.47 -7.37 18.76
CA ASN A 248 -12.99 -8.62 19.34
C ASN A 248 -14.42 -8.96 18.88
N LEU A 249 -15.17 -8.02 18.31
CA LEU A 249 -16.53 -8.24 17.81
C LEU A 249 -16.59 -8.65 16.33
N SER A 250 -15.48 -8.60 15.60
CA SER A 250 -15.41 -8.87 14.16
C SER A 250 -14.72 -10.19 13.77
N LEU A 251 -14.31 -11.00 14.73
CA LEU A 251 -13.84 -12.36 14.47
C LEU A 251 -15.05 -13.30 14.44
N PRO A 252 -15.36 -13.95 13.31
CA PRO A 252 -16.36 -15.03 13.34
C PRO A 252 -15.77 -16.21 14.14
N LEU A 253 -16.59 -16.75 15.03
CA LEU A 253 -16.40 -18.05 15.68
C LEU A 253 -16.31 -19.17 14.64
#